data_9d464a7a7604b9cfd7ac3dd28373a1cd
#
_entry.id   9d464a7a7604b9cfd7ac3dd28373a1cd
#
_cell.length_a   1.000
_cell.length_b   1.000
_cell.length_c   1.000
_cell.angle_alpha   90.00
_cell.angle_beta   90.00
_cell.angle_gamma   90.00
#
_symmetry.space_group_name_H-M   'P 1'
#
loop_
_entity.id
_entity.type
_entity.pdbx_description
1 polymer ?
#
loop_
_entity_poly.entity_id
_entity_poly.type
_entity_poly.pdbx_seq_one_letter_code
_entity_poly.pdbx_strand_id
1 'polypeptide(L)'
;MKRSNSPFEELQKRQRVRSSLAEFARATGKEPAAHHLYIMKYLEQICRGELHRLLIACPPGSAKSEICSVWMPAWYLANHPSNHVLCCGHTQELSERFARRVRNLVDEYSTQLGIALSPDSQAGGRWSLTAGGSLFALGVTGAITGYRADLVLVDDPFPNREDALNENNRRKVYDWMIGDVMPRLRPGAAVVVISTRFHTDDLFGRLEATGKYKTIVLAAVASEHDEIGRAPGDWLWDSDPTYSYGQFLRDQFEIQPPEIWASLFLQNPVVEGGNFFKAEWIKHYHQIPDRRTMHIYGASDYALTDGGGDFTVHVVVGLTPENDLYLLDMWRRQADSATSVDAFLDLVREWRPLGWSWESGQIRAALGPYIKLRQRQRNTYVATETFPTKGDKAIRAQSIRGRMATGGLFVPQHAEFLPVLKTELLSFPAGKHDDIVDALGLIGQILDRMSPGHPLEPDKPRPKVLSFEPGKTTLTLTELFEENERRYKRSSYQRI
;
A
#
# COMPACT_ATOMS: atom_id res chain seq x y z
N MET A 1 57.42 4.24 13.65
CA MET A 1 57.45 2.92 14.31
C MET A 1 56.03 2.53 14.69
N LYS A 2 55.39 1.63 13.94
CA LYS A 2 54.12 1.02 14.34
C LYS A 2 54.42 0.10 15.53
N ARG A 3 53.84 0.38 16.71
CA ARG A 3 53.90 -0.55 17.85
C ARG A 3 53.29 -1.87 17.38
N SER A 4 54.06 -2.97 17.42
CA SER A 4 53.51 -4.31 17.21
C SER A 4 52.56 -4.59 18.37
N ASN A 5 51.27 -4.79 18.07
CA ASN A 5 50.30 -5.23 19.06
C ASN A 5 50.79 -6.53 19.71
N SER A 6 50.51 -6.71 21.00
CA SER A 6 50.84 -7.98 21.65
C SER A 6 50.03 -9.12 21.00
N PRO A 7 50.53 -10.37 20.97
CA PRO A 7 49.82 -11.52 20.46
C PRO A 7 48.42 -11.68 21.09
N PHE A 8 48.24 -11.26 22.33
CA PHE A 8 46.98 -11.28 23.06
C PHE A 8 45.99 -10.23 22.53
N GLU A 9 46.47 -9.01 22.28
CA GLU A 9 45.63 -7.95 21.67
C GLU A 9 45.15 -8.32 20.27
N GLU A 10 46.03 -8.96 19.49
CA GLU A 10 45.63 -9.43 18.16
C GLU A 10 44.61 -10.55 18.23
N LEU A 11 44.72 -11.48 19.17
CA LEU A 11 43.72 -12.53 19.39
C LEU A 11 42.38 -11.95 19.82
N GLN A 12 42.34 -10.99 20.72
CA GLN A 12 41.14 -10.30 21.13
C GLN A 12 40.49 -9.51 19.97
N LYS A 13 41.31 -8.88 19.13
CA LYS A 13 40.82 -8.19 17.93
C LYS A 13 40.14 -9.16 16.96
N ARG A 14 40.76 -10.30 16.67
CA ARG A 14 40.18 -11.36 15.83
C ARG A 14 38.85 -11.87 16.40
N GLN A 15 38.79 -12.11 17.70
CA GLN A 15 37.58 -12.57 18.35
C GLN A 15 36.46 -11.54 18.23
N ARG A 16 36.74 -10.25 18.47
CA ARG A 16 35.72 -9.17 18.28
C ARG A 16 35.23 -9.07 16.84
N VAL A 17 36.13 -9.05 15.87
CA VAL A 17 35.80 -8.98 14.44
C VAL A 17 34.90 -10.14 14.02
N ARG A 18 35.17 -11.36 14.52
CA ARG A 18 34.35 -12.54 14.18
C ARG A 18 33.01 -12.60 14.93
N SER A 19 32.94 -11.98 16.10
CA SER A 19 31.66 -11.99 16.89
C SER A 19 30.64 -10.95 16.47
N SER A 20 31.06 -9.91 15.74
CA SER A 20 30.17 -8.82 15.33
C SER A 20 30.47 -8.30 13.91
N LEU A 21 29.43 -8.22 13.10
CA LEU A 21 29.50 -7.63 11.75
C LEU A 21 29.87 -6.14 11.82
N ALA A 22 29.39 -5.42 12.84
CA ALA A 22 29.75 -4.02 13.08
C ALA A 22 31.23 -3.85 13.39
N GLU A 23 31.83 -4.74 14.22
CA GLU A 23 33.25 -4.71 14.48
C GLU A 23 34.10 -5.06 13.24
N PHE A 24 33.59 -5.95 12.38
CA PHE A 24 34.20 -6.19 11.08
C PHE A 24 34.20 -4.95 10.19
N ALA A 25 33.04 -4.26 10.09
CA ALA A 25 32.96 -3.01 9.36
C ALA A 25 33.92 -1.95 9.88
N ARG A 26 34.04 -1.77 11.21
CA ARG A 26 35.03 -0.87 11.83
C ARG A 26 36.45 -1.27 11.51
N ALA A 27 36.74 -2.57 11.48
CA ALA A 27 38.06 -3.06 11.11
C ALA A 27 38.43 -2.72 9.65
N THR A 28 37.45 -2.57 8.76
CA THR A 28 37.65 -2.08 7.38
C THR A 28 37.74 -0.55 7.29
N GLY A 29 37.72 0.17 8.40
CA GLY A 29 37.83 1.63 8.46
C GLY A 29 36.48 2.36 8.23
N LYS A 30 35.36 1.66 8.37
CA LYS A 30 34.02 2.24 8.20
C LYS A 30 33.25 2.22 9.52
N GLU A 31 32.70 3.37 9.93
CA GLU A 31 31.82 3.47 11.09
C GLU A 31 30.39 3.26 10.68
N PRO A 32 29.71 2.23 11.18
CA PRO A 32 28.31 1.97 10.85
C PRO A 32 27.35 3.01 11.46
N ALA A 33 26.47 3.58 10.67
CA ALA A 33 25.37 4.45 11.15
C ALA A 33 24.27 3.62 11.84
N ALA A 34 23.33 4.30 12.51
CA ALA A 34 22.24 3.65 13.26
C ALA A 34 21.44 2.63 12.44
N HIS A 35 21.06 2.98 11.21
CA HIS A 35 20.34 2.07 10.32
C HIS A 35 21.20 0.89 9.85
N HIS A 36 22.51 1.09 9.70
CA HIS A 36 23.46 0.00 9.42
C HIS A 36 23.50 -1.00 10.57
N LEU A 37 23.62 -0.51 11.80
CA LEU A 37 23.62 -1.34 13.00
C LEU A 37 22.32 -2.13 13.16
N TYR A 38 21.19 -1.49 12.82
CA TYR A 38 19.89 -2.15 12.85
C TYR A 38 19.82 -3.31 11.84
N ILE A 39 20.26 -3.11 10.60
CA ILE A 39 20.34 -4.16 9.58
C ILE A 39 21.30 -5.27 10.04
N MET A 40 22.49 -4.91 10.50
CA MET A 40 23.53 -5.86 10.95
C MET A 40 23.05 -6.77 12.08
N LYS A 41 22.23 -6.27 13.00
CA LYS A 41 21.59 -7.06 14.07
C LYS A 41 20.85 -8.27 13.50
N TYR A 42 20.07 -8.11 12.44
CA TYR A 42 19.30 -9.19 11.82
C TYR A 42 20.19 -10.09 10.94
N LEU A 43 21.21 -9.54 10.29
CA LEU A 43 22.20 -10.33 9.56
C LEU A 43 23.03 -11.21 10.50
N GLU A 44 23.32 -10.73 11.71
CA GLU A 44 23.95 -11.55 12.75
C GLU A 44 23.05 -12.68 13.24
N GLN A 45 21.72 -12.46 13.34
CA GLN A 45 20.75 -13.53 13.62
C GLN A 45 20.70 -14.57 12.50
N ILE A 46 20.80 -14.15 11.24
CA ILE A 46 20.95 -15.07 10.07
C ILE A 46 22.21 -15.92 10.25
N CYS A 47 23.32 -15.31 10.58
CA CYS A 47 24.58 -16.02 10.77
C CYS A 47 24.53 -17.04 11.92
N ARG A 48 23.81 -16.74 13.01
CA ARG A 48 23.61 -17.65 14.15
C ARG A 48 22.54 -18.71 13.92
N GLY A 49 21.82 -18.70 12.77
CA GLY A 49 20.73 -19.60 12.47
C GLY A 49 19.42 -19.32 13.25
N GLU A 50 19.31 -18.15 13.86
CA GLU A 50 18.11 -17.69 14.60
C GLU A 50 17.02 -17.15 13.66
N LEU A 51 17.43 -16.68 12.48
CA LEU A 51 16.57 -16.15 11.43
C LEU A 51 16.95 -16.77 10.08
N HIS A 52 15.96 -17.16 9.25
CA HIS A 52 16.23 -17.79 7.96
C HIS A 52 15.67 -17.02 6.77
N ARG A 53 14.80 -16.06 6.98
CA ARG A 53 14.11 -15.32 5.91
C ARG A 53 14.05 -13.84 6.27
N LEU A 54 14.72 -13.01 5.47
CA LEU A 54 14.84 -11.57 5.73
C LEU A 54 14.61 -10.77 4.44
N LEU A 55 13.75 -9.75 4.53
CA LEU A 55 13.56 -8.74 3.50
C LEU A 55 14.05 -7.39 4.02
N ILE A 56 14.84 -6.68 3.23
CA ILE A 56 15.38 -5.36 3.58
C ILE A 56 15.06 -4.39 2.47
N ALA A 57 14.28 -3.36 2.76
CA ALA A 57 14.02 -2.25 1.86
C ALA A 57 14.62 -0.95 2.41
N CYS A 58 15.48 -0.31 1.62
CA CYS A 58 16.15 0.93 1.99
C CYS A 58 16.31 1.84 0.75
N PRO A 59 16.38 3.17 0.94
CA PRO A 59 16.60 4.11 -0.15
C PRO A 59 17.91 3.87 -0.90
N PRO A 60 18.01 4.33 -2.16
CA PRO A 60 19.28 4.35 -2.90
C PRO A 60 20.35 5.13 -2.13
N GLY A 61 21.60 4.65 -2.15
CA GLY A 61 22.71 5.31 -1.50
C GLY A 61 22.84 5.08 0.02
N SER A 62 21.93 4.34 0.65
CA SER A 62 21.96 4.01 2.09
C SER A 62 23.03 2.99 2.50
N ALA A 63 23.93 2.60 1.62
CA ALA A 63 24.94 1.56 1.79
C ALA A 63 24.40 0.14 2.05
N LYS A 64 23.11 -0.13 1.76
CA LYS A 64 22.49 -1.45 1.94
C LYS A 64 23.26 -2.59 1.26
N SER A 65 23.65 -2.40 0.00
CA SER A 65 24.43 -3.40 -0.77
C SER A 65 25.83 -3.61 -0.21
N GLU A 66 26.47 -2.56 0.33
CA GLU A 66 27.78 -2.67 0.98
C GLU A 66 27.71 -3.62 2.19
N ILE A 67 26.68 -3.46 3.00
CA ILE A 67 26.49 -4.25 4.20
C ILE A 67 26.09 -5.69 3.85
N CYS A 68 25.07 -5.83 2.99
CA CYS A 68 24.43 -7.12 2.77
C CYS A 68 25.14 -7.98 1.73
N SER A 69 25.72 -7.34 0.68
CA SER A 69 26.29 -8.07 -0.47
C SER A 69 27.83 -8.07 -0.49
N VAL A 70 28.47 -7.31 0.42
CA VAL A 70 29.93 -7.28 0.52
C VAL A 70 30.41 -7.68 1.91
N TRP A 71 30.03 -6.99 2.98
CA TRP A 71 30.52 -7.32 4.32
C TRP A 71 29.91 -8.60 4.88
N MET A 72 28.59 -8.76 4.76
CA MET A 72 27.90 -9.94 5.29
C MET A 72 28.44 -11.26 4.71
N PRO A 73 28.60 -11.47 3.39
CA PRO A 73 29.12 -12.75 2.89
C PRO A 73 30.56 -13.04 3.31
N ALA A 74 31.44 -12.02 3.41
CA ALA A 74 32.78 -12.21 3.92
C ALA A 74 32.80 -12.65 5.38
N TRP A 75 32.00 -11.96 6.20
CA TRP A 75 31.87 -12.23 7.63
C TRP A 75 31.13 -13.57 7.90
N TYR A 76 30.08 -13.89 7.12
CA TYR A 76 29.37 -15.16 7.20
C TYR A 76 30.34 -16.34 6.94
N LEU A 77 31.14 -16.27 5.89
CA LEU A 77 32.13 -17.31 5.55
C LEU A 77 33.23 -17.43 6.60
N ALA A 78 33.57 -16.35 7.31
CA ALA A 78 34.54 -16.43 8.43
C ALA A 78 33.95 -17.22 9.62
N ASN A 79 32.63 -17.18 9.82
CA ASN A 79 31.95 -17.94 10.87
C ASN A 79 31.56 -19.35 10.41
N HIS A 80 31.37 -19.56 9.10
CA HIS A 80 30.94 -20.81 8.47
C HIS A 80 31.84 -21.16 7.27
N PRO A 81 33.12 -21.53 7.50
CA PRO A 81 34.14 -21.61 6.43
C PRO A 81 33.94 -22.74 5.44
N SER A 82 33.01 -23.67 5.69
CA SER A 82 32.59 -24.74 4.77
C SER A 82 31.27 -24.49 4.04
N ASN A 83 30.59 -23.39 4.33
CA ASN A 83 29.30 -23.10 3.75
C ASN A 83 29.41 -22.43 2.37
N HIS A 84 28.31 -22.49 1.62
CA HIS A 84 28.21 -21.96 0.26
C HIS A 84 27.27 -20.77 0.21
N VAL A 85 27.75 -19.66 -0.34
CA VAL A 85 27.00 -18.42 -0.50
C VAL A 85 26.68 -18.19 -1.97
N LEU A 86 25.40 -17.93 -2.28
CA LEU A 86 24.92 -17.50 -3.58
C LEU A 86 24.60 -16.01 -3.51
N CYS A 87 25.30 -15.19 -4.30
CA CYS A 87 25.03 -13.75 -4.43
C CYS A 87 24.40 -13.44 -5.77
N CYS A 88 23.19 -12.89 -5.77
CA CYS A 88 22.44 -12.56 -6.96
C CYS A 88 22.19 -11.05 -7.04
N GLY A 89 22.49 -10.44 -8.17
CA GLY A 89 22.10 -9.06 -8.52
C GLY A 89 21.35 -9.04 -9.84
N HIS A 90 20.80 -7.92 -10.22
CA HIS A 90 20.01 -7.81 -11.46
C HIS A 90 20.81 -8.15 -12.74
N THR A 91 22.15 -8.02 -12.74
CA THR A 91 23.01 -8.48 -13.82
C THR A 91 24.14 -9.38 -13.32
N GLN A 92 24.65 -10.24 -14.19
CA GLN A 92 25.82 -11.07 -13.91
C GLN A 92 27.05 -10.22 -13.55
N GLU A 93 27.28 -9.13 -14.28
CA GLU A 93 28.41 -8.22 -14.07
C GLU A 93 28.38 -7.56 -12.67
N LEU A 94 27.19 -7.11 -12.22
CA LEU A 94 27.02 -6.53 -10.89
C LEU A 94 27.33 -7.57 -9.80
N SER A 95 26.79 -8.78 -9.94
CA SER A 95 27.00 -9.87 -9.00
C SER A 95 28.48 -10.25 -8.91
N GLU A 96 29.18 -10.33 -10.06
CA GLU A 96 30.61 -10.59 -10.10
C GLU A 96 31.42 -9.45 -9.49
N ARG A 97 30.99 -8.21 -9.64
CA ARG A 97 31.61 -7.06 -8.98
C ARG A 97 31.55 -7.18 -7.47
N PHE A 98 30.40 -7.56 -6.93
CA PHE A 98 30.28 -7.84 -5.49
C PHE A 98 31.15 -9.04 -5.08
N ALA A 99 31.10 -10.14 -5.80
CA ALA A 99 31.90 -11.32 -5.51
C ALA A 99 33.42 -11.01 -5.46
N ARG A 100 33.95 -10.20 -6.40
CA ARG A 100 35.33 -9.74 -6.41
C ARG A 100 35.64 -8.89 -5.17
N ARG A 101 34.75 -8.01 -4.74
CA ARG A 101 34.94 -7.20 -3.53
C ARG A 101 34.94 -8.06 -2.27
N VAL A 102 34.04 -9.03 -2.16
CA VAL A 102 34.03 -10.00 -1.05
C VAL A 102 35.34 -10.80 -1.03
N ARG A 103 35.77 -11.30 -2.18
CA ARG A 103 37.05 -12.01 -2.30
C ARG A 103 38.25 -11.17 -1.83
N ASN A 104 38.31 -9.92 -2.26
CA ASN A 104 39.37 -9.00 -1.87
C ASN A 104 39.37 -8.72 -0.36
N LEU A 105 38.16 -8.57 0.26
CA LEU A 105 38.04 -8.44 1.72
C LEU A 105 38.51 -9.70 2.44
N VAL A 106 38.15 -10.88 1.95
CA VAL A 106 38.62 -12.15 2.53
C VAL A 106 40.16 -12.27 2.45
N ASP A 107 40.73 -11.86 1.35
CA ASP A 107 42.21 -11.86 1.18
C ASP A 107 42.90 -10.84 2.11
N GLU A 108 42.44 -9.59 2.09
CA GLU A 108 43.01 -8.49 2.88
C GLU A 108 42.89 -8.74 4.39
N TYR A 109 41.74 -9.26 4.83
CA TYR A 109 41.44 -9.51 6.25
C TYR A 109 41.53 -10.99 6.65
N SER A 110 42.21 -11.81 5.85
CA SER A 110 42.35 -13.26 6.07
C SER A 110 42.77 -13.63 7.48
N THR A 111 43.73 -12.89 8.05
CA THR A 111 44.20 -13.08 9.41
C THR A 111 43.14 -12.80 10.46
N GLN A 112 42.40 -11.69 10.34
CA GLN A 112 41.33 -11.29 11.28
C GLN A 112 40.11 -12.21 11.17
N LEU A 113 39.75 -12.58 9.95
CA LEU A 113 38.62 -13.48 9.64
C LEU A 113 38.96 -14.95 9.95
N GLY A 114 40.23 -15.32 9.93
CA GLY A 114 40.70 -16.69 10.16
C GLY A 114 40.33 -17.65 9.01
N ILE A 115 40.22 -17.16 7.79
CA ILE A 115 39.94 -17.91 6.57
C ILE A 115 40.91 -17.52 5.45
N ALA A 116 41.14 -18.41 4.51
CA ALA A 116 42.00 -18.16 3.37
C ALA A 116 41.34 -18.65 2.05
N LEU A 117 41.64 -17.93 0.98
CA LEU A 117 41.20 -18.32 -0.39
C LEU A 117 41.94 -19.59 -0.83
N SER A 118 41.20 -20.45 -1.55
CA SER A 118 41.81 -21.60 -2.21
C SER A 118 42.65 -21.13 -3.41
N PRO A 119 43.91 -21.58 -3.54
CA PRO A 119 44.75 -21.22 -4.67
C PRO A 119 44.17 -21.60 -6.03
N ASP A 120 43.41 -22.69 -6.06
CA ASP A 120 42.89 -23.29 -7.31
C ASP A 120 41.56 -22.71 -7.78
N SER A 121 40.96 -21.80 -7.02
CA SER A 121 39.58 -21.31 -7.32
C SER A 121 39.42 -19.83 -6.94
N GLN A 122 39.87 -18.93 -7.82
CA GLN A 122 39.90 -17.49 -7.59
C GLN A 122 39.25 -16.67 -8.75
N ALA A 123 38.34 -17.29 -9.52
CA ALA A 123 37.63 -16.57 -10.57
C ALA A 123 36.78 -15.42 -9.99
N GLY A 124 36.57 -14.36 -10.78
CA GLY A 124 35.85 -13.15 -10.31
C GLY A 124 34.43 -13.40 -9.80
N GLY A 125 33.68 -14.29 -10.43
CA GLY A 125 32.30 -14.59 -10.06
C GLY A 125 32.13 -15.90 -9.28
N ARG A 126 33.21 -16.72 -9.14
CA ARG A 126 33.16 -17.99 -8.40
C ARG A 126 34.53 -18.29 -7.79
N TRP A 127 34.54 -18.40 -6.49
CA TRP A 127 35.77 -18.70 -5.74
C TRP A 127 35.46 -19.53 -4.50
N SER A 128 36.47 -20.16 -3.94
CA SER A 128 36.33 -21.00 -2.77
C SER A 128 37.40 -20.71 -1.71
N LEU A 129 37.12 -21.19 -0.50
CA LEU A 129 38.04 -21.17 0.66
C LEU A 129 38.78 -22.48 0.75
N THR A 130 39.94 -22.48 1.38
CA THR A 130 40.74 -23.67 1.72
C THR A 130 39.93 -24.64 2.60
N ALA A 131 38.99 -24.14 3.40
CA ALA A 131 38.06 -24.94 4.23
C ALA A 131 36.86 -25.54 3.48
N GLY A 132 36.77 -25.34 2.15
CA GLY A 132 35.73 -25.91 1.28
C GLY A 132 34.49 -25.02 1.05
N GLY A 133 34.33 -23.95 1.81
CA GLY A 133 33.26 -22.98 1.55
C GLY A 133 33.49 -22.22 0.25
N SER A 134 32.41 -21.63 -0.30
CA SER A 134 32.54 -20.93 -1.59
C SER A 134 31.51 -19.81 -1.73
N LEU A 135 31.80 -18.87 -2.63
CA LEU A 135 30.84 -17.88 -3.10
C LEU A 135 30.67 -18.02 -4.62
N PHE A 136 29.42 -17.98 -5.04
CA PHE A 136 29.02 -17.97 -6.43
C PHE A 136 28.15 -16.75 -6.73
N ALA A 137 28.53 -15.99 -7.74
CA ALA A 137 27.81 -14.83 -8.23
C ALA A 137 26.95 -15.17 -9.44
N LEU A 138 25.70 -14.75 -9.43
CA LEU A 138 24.75 -15.02 -10.48
C LEU A 138 23.88 -13.81 -10.77
N GLY A 139 23.60 -13.54 -12.05
CA GLY A 139 22.55 -12.59 -12.43
C GLY A 139 21.17 -13.18 -12.13
N VAL A 140 20.22 -12.33 -11.71
CA VAL A 140 18.82 -12.72 -11.56
C VAL A 140 18.31 -13.33 -12.88
N THR A 141 17.50 -14.37 -12.80
CA THR A 141 17.07 -15.24 -13.91
C THR A 141 18.17 -16.12 -14.53
N GLY A 142 19.39 -16.10 -14.00
CA GLY A 142 20.48 -16.99 -14.43
C GLY A 142 20.25 -18.45 -13.99
N ALA A 143 20.86 -19.39 -14.71
CA ALA A 143 20.74 -20.82 -14.41
C ALA A 143 21.59 -21.25 -13.21
N ILE A 144 20.99 -21.88 -12.21
CA ILE A 144 21.65 -22.39 -10.99
C ILE A 144 21.80 -23.91 -11.08
N THR A 145 22.59 -24.39 -12.03
CA THR A 145 22.80 -25.84 -12.16
C THR A 145 23.95 -26.33 -11.27
N GLY A 146 23.73 -27.41 -10.52
CA GLY A 146 24.77 -28.08 -9.73
C GLY A 146 25.27 -27.33 -8.48
N TYR A 147 24.64 -26.24 -8.08
CA TYR A 147 25.03 -25.46 -6.89
C TYR A 147 23.94 -25.54 -5.81
N ARG A 148 24.34 -25.71 -4.55
CA ARG A 148 23.46 -25.64 -3.39
C ARG A 148 24.01 -24.63 -2.40
N ALA A 149 23.15 -23.79 -1.82
CA ALA A 149 23.54 -22.68 -0.97
C ALA A 149 23.05 -22.85 0.47
N ASP A 150 23.89 -22.40 1.41
CA ASP A 150 23.57 -22.23 2.82
C ASP A 150 23.09 -20.80 3.11
N LEU A 151 23.53 -19.83 2.28
CA LEU A 151 23.07 -18.44 2.31
C LEU A 151 22.82 -17.97 0.88
N VAL A 152 21.65 -17.39 0.63
CA VAL A 152 21.31 -16.70 -0.62
C VAL A 152 21.10 -15.22 -0.32
N LEU A 153 21.77 -14.37 -1.08
CA LEU A 153 21.63 -12.92 -1.06
C LEU A 153 21.11 -12.48 -2.44
N VAL A 154 19.99 -11.80 -2.48
CA VAL A 154 19.43 -11.22 -3.71
C VAL A 154 19.40 -9.71 -3.54
N ASP A 155 20.21 -8.99 -4.31
CA ASP A 155 20.40 -7.55 -4.19
C ASP A 155 19.85 -6.81 -5.42
N ASP A 156 18.89 -5.93 -5.17
CA ASP A 156 18.22 -5.12 -6.18
C ASP A 156 17.87 -5.94 -7.45
N PRO A 157 16.85 -6.84 -7.39
CA PRO A 157 16.57 -7.81 -8.45
C PRO A 157 16.10 -7.20 -9.78
N PHE A 158 15.76 -5.91 -9.80
CA PHE A 158 15.39 -5.17 -10.99
C PHE A 158 16.42 -4.08 -11.27
N PRO A 159 16.90 -3.94 -12.54
CA PRO A 159 17.93 -2.96 -12.89
C PRO A 159 17.42 -1.51 -12.84
N ASN A 160 16.14 -1.31 -13.09
CA ASN A 160 15.51 -0.01 -13.18
C ASN A 160 13.99 -0.11 -12.95
N ARG A 161 13.33 1.05 -12.91
CA ARG A 161 11.89 1.15 -12.68
C ARG A 161 11.07 0.55 -13.84
N GLU A 162 11.47 0.75 -15.08
CA GLU A 162 10.75 0.24 -16.26
C GLU A 162 10.64 -1.30 -16.21
N ASP A 163 11.74 -1.99 -15.90
CA ASP A 163 11.74 -3.43 -15.75
C ASP A 163 10.84 -3.90 -14.59
N ALA A 164 10.86 -3.17 -13.47
CA ALA A 164 10.01 -3.49 -12.31
C ALA A 164 8.52 -3.20 -12.55
N LEU A 165 8.18 -2.24 -13.40
CA LEU A 165 6.80 -1.96 -13.79
C LEU A 165 6.24 -3.01 -14.77
N ASN A 166 7.09 -3.70 -15.52
CA ASN A 166 6.68 -4.74 -16.43
C ASN A 166 6.26 -6.01 -15.67
N GLU A 167 4.97 -6.37 -15.75
CA GLU A 167 4.40 -7.54 -15.06
C GLU A 167 5.09 -8.84 -15.44
N ASN A 168 5.43 -9.03 -16.73
CA ASN A 168 6.11 -10.24 -17.17
C ASN A 168 7.50 -10.38 -16.54
N ASN A 169 8.23 -9.26 -16.37
CA ASN A 169 9.53 -9.26 -15.71
C ASN A 169 9.37 -9.57 -14.22
N ARG A 170 8.39 -8.96 -13.53
CA ARG A 170 8.11 -9.28 -12.12
C ARG A 170 7.79 -10.77 -11.94
N ARG A 171 6.95 -11.33 -12.82
CA ARG A 171 6.62 -12.76 -12.80
C ARG A 171 7.85 -13.62 -13.04
N LYS A 172 8.67 -13.35 -14.06
CA LYS A 172 9.91 -14.07 -14.34
C LYS A 172 10.86 -14.10 -13.15
N VAL A 173 11.06 -12.95 -12.49
CA VAL A 173 11.94 -12.84 -11.32
C VAL A 173 11.39 -13.66 -10.14
N TYR A 174 10.09 -13.61 -9.92
CA TYR A 174 9.43 -14.41 -8.87
C TYR A 174 9.49 -15.91 -9.17
N ASP A 175 9.17 -16.33 -10.39
CA ASP A 175 9.20 -17.73 -10.83
C ASP A 175 10.62 -18.29 -10.70
N TRP A 176 11.64 -17.55 -11.10
CA TRP A 176 13.04 -17.89 -10.90
C TRP A 176 13.37 -18.05 -9.40
N MET A 177 12.93 -17.10 -8.56
CA MET A 177 13.18 -17.20 -7.12
C MET A 177 12.58 -18.48 -6.52
N ILE A 178 11.32 -18.79 -6.87
CA ILE A 178 10.61 -19.94 -6.30
C ILE A 178 11.01 -21.26 -6.98
N GLY A 179 11.18 -21.26 -8.31
CA GLY A 179 11.45 -22.48 -9.12
C GLY A 179 12.92 -22.88 -9.17
N ASP A 180 13.83 -21.91 -9.18
CA ASP A 180 15.25 -22.17 -9.38
C ASP A 180 16.07 -21.97 -8.10
N VAL A 181 15.88 -20.86 -7.36
CA VAL A 181 16.67 -20.52 -6.16
C VAL A 181 16.25 -21.36 -4.96
N MET A 182 14.96 -21.34 -4.61
CA MET A 182 14.47 -22.00 -3.39
C MET A 182 14.76 -23.51 -3.34
N PRO A 183 14.65 -24.30 -4.44
CA PRO A 183 15.00 -25.72 -4.44
C PRO A 183 16.52 -26.00 -4.28
N ARG A 184 17.36 -24.99 -4.40
CA ARG A 184 18.83 -25.09 -4.22
C ARG A 184 19.28 -24.81 -2.80
N LEU A 185 18.38 -24.45 -1.92
CA LEU A 185 18.69 -24.28 -0.51
C LEU A 185 19.03 -25.60 0.17
N ARG A 186 20.04 -25.59 1.03
CA ARG A 186 20.28 -26.68 1.96
C ARG A 186 19.33 -26.60 3.16
N PRO A 187 19.09 -27.70 3.88
CA PRO A 187 18.34 -27.64 5.14
C PRO A 187 18.95 -26.61 6.10
N GLY A 188 18.13 -25.71 6.66
CA GLY A 188 18.59 -24.63 7.52
C GLY A 188 19.15 -23.41 6.79
N ALA A 189 19.21 -23.40 5.47
CA ALA A 189 19.73 -22.25 4.70
C ALA A 189 18.88 -21.00 4.86
N ALA A 190 19.57 -19.85 4.80
CA ALA A 190 18.93 -18.55 4.89
C ALA A 190 18.82 -17.83 3.53
N VAL A 191 17.82 -16.98 3.41
CA VAL A 191 17.57 -16.10 2.26
C VAL A 191 17.41 -14.67 2.75
N VAL A 192 18.20 -13.77 2.18
CA VAL A 192 18.11 -12.32 2.39
C VAL A 192 17.84 -11.66 1.04
N VAL A 193 16.75 -10.91 0.94
CA VAL A 193 16.46 -10.12 -0.25
C VAL A 193 16.57 -8.64 0.12
N ILE A 194 17.38 -7.93 -0.61
CA ILE A 194 17.66 -6.51 -0.44
C ILE A 194 17.08 -5.80 -1.65
N SER A 195 16.31 -4.77 -1.45
CA SER A 195 15.68 -4.06 -2.57
C SER A 195 15.49 -2.58 -2.28
N THR A 196 15.54 -1.81 -3.36
CA THR A 196 14.82 -0.55 -3.46
C THR A 196 13.44 -0.89 -4.05
N ARG A 197 12.35 -0.38 -3.45
CA ARG A 197 11.01 -0.72 -3.89
C ARG A 197 10.63 0.09 -5.12
N PHE A 198 10.17 -0.61 -6.16
CA PHE A 198 9.68 0.01 -7.39
C PHE A 198 8.18 -0.21 -7.61
N HIS A 199 7.66 -1.34 -7.15
CA HIS A 199 6.27 -1.73 -7.37
C HIS A 199 5.75 -2.54 -6.17
N THR A 200 4.46 -2.44 -5.84
CA THR A 200 3.85 -3.20 -4.74
C THR A 200 3.95 -4.71 -4.98
N ASP A 201 3.79 -5.16 -6.24
CA ASP A 201 3.87 -6.56 -6.69
C ASP A 201 5.28 -6.91 -7.22
N ASP A 202 6.36 -6.30 -6.70
CA ASP A 202 7.73 -6.70 -6.99
C ASP A 202 8.13 -7.97 -6.19
N LEU A 203 9.34 -8.49 -6.40
CA LEU A 203 9.80 -9.70 -5.69
C LEU A 203 9.65 -9.55 -4.17
N PHE A 204 10.03 -8.39 -3.63
CA PHE A 204 9.90 -8.09 -2.21
C PHE A 204 8.44 -8.19 -1.74
N GLY A 205 7.51 -7.49 -2.42
CA GLY A 205 6.09 -7.49 -2.06
C GLY A 205 5.45 -8.87 -2.11
N ARG A 206 5.77 -9.66 -3.15
CA ARG A 206 5.28 -11.05 -3.26
C ARG A 206 5.81 -11.95 -2.14
N LEU A 207 7.09 -11.82 -1.76
CA LEU A 207 7.66 -12.58 -0.66
C LEU A 207 7.13 -12.13 0.70
N GLU A 208 6.94 -10.82 0.90
CA GLU A 208 6.33 -10.25 2.10
C GLU A 208 4.91 -10.77 2.32
N ALA A 209 4.10 -10.80 1.27
CA ALA A 209 2.72 -11.30 1.31
C ALA A 209 2.61 -12.78 1.77
N THR A 210 3.71 -13.56 1.69
CA THR A 210 3.72 -14.94 2.22
C THR A 210 3.69 -15.02 3.74
N GLY A 211 3.97 -13.93 4.45
CA GLY A 211 4.09 -13.86 5.91
C GLY A 211 5.26 -14.68 6.51
N LYS A 212 6.16 -15.20 5.67
CA LYS A 212 7.27 -16.09 6.09
C LYS A 212 8.59 -15.36 6.32
N TYR A 213 8.65 -14.09 6.01
CA TYR A 213 9.86 -13.28 6.10
C TYR A 213 9.76 -12.24 7.20
N LYS A 214 10.84 -12.05 7.95
CA LYS A 214 11.02 -10.81 8.72
C LYS A 214 11.29 -9.69 7.71
N THR A 215 10.51 -8.64 7.79
CA THR A 215 10.65 -7.46 6.93
C THR A 215 11.26 -6.31 7.71
N ILE A 216 12.18 -5.58 7.08
CA ILE A 216 12.77 -4.32 7.51
C ILE A 216 12.53 -3.30 6.41
N VAL A 217 11.85 -2.21 6.75
CA VAL A 217 11.59 -1.10 5.83
C VAL A 217 12.12 0.19 6.45
N LEU A 218 13.18 0.74 5.88
CA LEU A 218 13.79 1.98 6.35
C LEU A 218 13.56 3.09 5.32
N ALA A 219 12.68 4.02 5.65
CA ALA A 219 12.38 5.16 4.81
C ALA A 219 13.43 6.27 4.94
N ALA A 220 13.60 7.11 3.89
CA ALA A 220 14.47 8.27 3.89
C ALA A 220 14.10 9.29 4.98
N VAL A 221 12.80 9.42 5.25
CA VAL A 221 12.25 10.28 6.32
C VAL A 221 11.43 9.41 7.25
N ALA A 222 11.64 9.58 8.56
CA ALA A 222 10.92 8.83 9.59
C ALA A 222 9.44 9.19 9.62
N SER A 223 8.59 8.18 9.79
CA SER A 223 7.17 8.32 10.10
C SER A 223 6.91 8.14 11.60
N GLU A 224 5.65 8.18 12.03
CA GLU A 224 5.26 7.94 13.42
C GLU A 224 5.69 6.56 13.96
N HIS A 225 5.86 5.59 13.07
CA HIS A 225 6.32 4.23 13.39
C HIS A 225 7.66 3.96 12.67
N ASP A 226 8.75 4.45 13.25
CA ASP A 226 10.09 4.23 12.70
C ASP A 226 10.79 3.05 13.37
N GLU A 227 11.30 2.11 12.57
CA GLU A 227 11.90 0.86 13.08
C GLU A 227 13.19 1.07 13.90
N ILE A 228 13.88 2.19 13.69
CA ILE A 228 15.13 2.52 14.41
C ILE A 228 14.93 3.63 15.46
N GLY A 229 13.68 4.06 15.69
CA GLY A 229 13.34 5.01 16.75
C GLY A 229 13.67 6.46 16.43
N ARG A 230 13.74 6.85 15.16
CA ARG A 230 13.86 8.26 14.75
C ARG A 230 12.56 9.00 15.05
N ALA A 231 12.65 10.29 15.37
CA ALA A 231 11.48 11.12 15.50
C ALA A 231 10.83 11.35 14.12
N PRO A 232 9.49 11.51 14.02
CA PRO A 232 8.82 11.83 12.77
C PRO A 232 9.45 13.06 12.10
N GLY A 233 9.81 12.93 10.83
CA GLY A 233 10.50 13.96 10.07
C GLY A 233 12.02 13.87 10.05
N ASP A 234 12.64 13.03 10.89
CA ASP A 234 14.07 12.82 10.88
C ASP A 234 14.53 12.12 9.59
N TRP A 235 15.66 12.61 9.06
CA TRP A 235 16.26 12.04 7.86
C TRP A 235 17.12 10.82 8.19
N LEU A 236 17.17 9.87 7.26
CA LEU A 236 18.03 8.71 7.38
C LEU A 236 19.49 9.14 7.19
N TRP A 237 20.33 8.82 8.18
CA TRP A 237 21.77 9.06 8.13
C TRP A 237 22.16 10.53 7.90
N ASP A 238 21.65 11.43 8.71
CA ASP A 238 21.92 12.87 8.63
C ASP A 238 23.23 13.26 9.35
N SER A 239 23.81 12.35 10.12
CA SER A 239 24.95 12.63 11.03
C SER A 239 26.34 12.38 10.42
N ASP A 240 26.46 11.91 9.19
CA ASP A 240 27.75 11.67 8.56
C ASP A 240 28.29 12.95 7.89
N PRO A 241 29.33 13.60 8.43
CA PRO A 241 29.89 14.81 7.86
C PRO A 241 30.67 14.56 6.54
N THR A 242 31.02 13.30 6.27
CA THR A 242 31.86 12.93 5.12
C THR A 242 31.05 12.59 3.90
N TYR A 243 29.93 11.89 4.08
CA TYR A 243 29.11 11.40 2.98
C TYR A 243 27.92 12.32 2.65
N SER A 244 27.52 13.17 3.61
CA SER A 244 26.44 14.15 3.45
C SER A 244 25.12 13.55 2.90
N TYR A 245 24.80 12.31 3.33
CA TYR A 245 23.66 11.57 2.78
C TYR A 245 22.32 12.24 3.08
N GLY A 246 22.20 12.85 4.26
CA GLY A 246 20.99 13.62 4.59
C GLY A 246 20.75 14.79 3.65
N GLN A 247 21.83 15.50 3.23
CA GLN A 247 21.71 16.56 2.22
C GLN A 247 21.31 15.99 0.86
N PHE A 248 21.93 14.90 0.44
CA PHE A 248 21.54 14.20 -0.79
C PHE A 248 20.04 13.84 -0.78
N LEU A 249 19.50 13.36 0.33
CA LEU A 249 18.07 13.03 0.43
C LEU A 249 17.17 14.27 0.31
N ARG A 250 17.58 15.41 0.89
CA ARG A 250 16.84 16.67 0.76
C ARG A 250 16.82 17.16 -0.69
N ASP A 251 17.97 17.12 -1.36
CA ASP A 251 18.07 17.47 -2.78
C ASP A 251 17.20 16.56 -3.65
N GLN A 252 17.15 15.25 -3.34
CA GLN A 252 16.27 14.33 -4.05
C GLN A 252 14.79 14.62 -3.78
N PHE A 253 14.43 14.99 -2.56
CA PHE A 253 13.05 15.35 -2.22
C PHE A 253 12.53 16.55 -3.03
N GLU A 254 13.40 17.53 -3.29
CA GLU A 254 13.04 18.72 -4.09
C GLU A 254 12.89 18.43 -5.59
N ILE A 255 13.64 17.43 -6.11
CA ILE A 255 13.73 17.15 -7.55
C ILE A 255 12.76 16.05 -7.98
N GLN A 256 12.55 15.02 -7.13
CA GLN A 256 11.82 13.84 -7.53
C GLN A 256 10.30 14.06 -7.54
N PRO A 257 9.59 13.56 -8.57
CA PRO A 257 8.14 13.47 -8.55
C PRO A 257 7.65 12.72 -7.30
N PRO A 258 6.51 13.10 -6.71
CA PRO A 258 6.00 12.50 -5.47
C PRO A 258 5.89 10.97 -5.50
N GLU A 259 5.50 10.40 -6.63
CA GLU A 259 5.37 8.95 -6.81
C GLU A 259 6.73 8.23 -6.84
N ILE A 260 7.77 8.86 -7.41
CA ILE A 260 9.14 8.35 -7.40
C ILE A 260 9.71 8.46 -5.99
N TRP A 261 9.49 9.60 -5.33
CA TRP A 261 9.90 9.79 -3.94
C TRP A 261 9.26 8.74 -3.01
N ALA A 262 7.95 8.55 -3.11
CA ALA A 262 7.24 7.55 -2.30
C ALA A 262 7.80 6.14 -2.52
N SER A 263 8.05 5.77 -3.76
CA SER A 263 8.55 4.45 -4.14
C SER A 263 9.98 4.22 -3.68
N LEU A 264 10.93 5.02 -4.19
CA LEU A 264 12.35 4.77 -4.01
C LEU A 264 12.88 5.21 -2.64
N PHE A 265 12.35 6.29 -2.09
CA PHE A 265 12.88 6.90 -0.88
C PHE A 265 12.06 6.60 0.36
N LEU A 266 10.75 6.53 0.27
CA LEU A 266 9.91 6.10 1.38
C LEU A 266 9.65 4.58 1.40
N GLN A 267 10.13 3.84 0.41
CA GLN A 267 9.93 2.39 0.26
C GLN A 267 8.44 1.98 0.21
N ASN A 268 7.59 2.91 -0.17
CA ASN A 268 6.15 2.75 -0.33
C ASN A 268 5.78 2.95 -1.81
N PRO A 269 6.00 1.93 -2.66
CA PRO A 269 5.71 2.04 -4.08
C PRO A 269 4.23 2.27 -4.32
N VAL A 270 3.92 3.35 -5.01
CA VAL A 270 2.60 3.63 -5.55
C VAL A 270 2.62 3.15 -7.00
N VAL A 271 1.63 2.35 -7.40
CA VAL A 271 1.58 1.82 -8.77
C VAL A 271 1.50 2.97 -9.79
N GLU A 272 2.36 2.98 -10.80
CA GLU A 272 2.16 3.81 -11.98
C GLU A 272 0.89 3.40 -12.70
N GLY A 273 0.00 4.33 -12.85
CA GLY A 273 -1.41 4.12 -13.14
C GLY A 273 -2.25 4.32 -11.89
N GLY A 274 -1.65 4.49 -10.71
CA GLY A 274 -2.25 4.93 -9.44
C GLY A 274 -2.77 6.38 -9.46
N ASN A 275 -2.88 6.97 -10.62
CA ASN A 275 -3.76 8.10 -10.90
C ASN A 275 -5.11 7.63 -11.45
N PHE A 276 -5.56 6.42 -11.03
CA PHE A 276 -6.95 6.07 -11.32
C PHE A 276 -7.88 7.13 -10.71
N PHE A 277 -7.57 7.55 -9.47
CA PHE A 277 -8.14 8.74 -8.85
C PHE A 277 -7.04 9.74 -8.53
N LYS A 278 -7.23 11.01 -8.88
CA LYS A 278 -6.28 12.07 -8.58
C LYS A 278 -6.67 12.82 -7.30
N ALA A 279 -5.67 13.22 -6.51
CA ALA A 279 -5.89 13.98 -5.28
C ALA A 279 -6.67 15.29 -5.51
N GLU A 280 -6.43 15.96 -6.64
CA GLU A 280 -7.10 17.19 -7.05
C GLU A 280 -8.62 17.03 -7.32
N TRP A 281 -9.09 15.80 -7.54
CA TRP A 281 -10.52 15.49 -7.70
C TRP A 281 -11.26 15.37 -6.38
N ILE A 282 -10.54 15.28 -5.25
CA ILE A 282 -11.09 15.25 -3.90
C ILE A 282 -11.20 16.70 -3.41
N LYS A 283 -12.40 17.23 -3.42
CA LYS A 283 -12.70 18.59 -2.96
C LYS A 283 -13.18 18.55 -1.52
N HIS A 284 -12.89 19.60 -0.75
CA HIS A 284 -13.30 19.66 0.64
C HIS A 284 -14.47 20.62 0.85
N TYR A 285 -15.38 20.26 1.73
CA TYR A 285 -16.43 21.16 2.19
C TYR A 285 -16.42 21.29 3.72
N HIS A 286 -16.81 22.48 4.22
CA HIS A 286 -16.93 22.80 5.64
C HIS A 286 -18.35 22.61 6.16
N GLN A 287 -19.34 22.91 5.32
CA GLN A 287 -20.76 22.79 5.64
C GLN A 287 -21.47 21.99 4.57
N ILE A 288 -22.30 21.05 5.01
CA ILE A 288 -23.17 20.30 4.10
C ILE A 288 -24.18 21.27 3.48
N PRO A 289 -24.36 21.26 2.15
CA PRO A 289 -25.46 21.98 1.52
C PRO A 289 -26.81 21.59 2.13
N ASP A 290 -27.82 22.45 1.99
CA ASP A 290 -29.14 22.14 2.58
C ASP A 290 -29.66 20.79 2.10
N ARG A 291 -29.83 19.83 3.02
CA ARG A 291 -30.31 18.46 2.73
C ARG A 291 -31.61 18.42 1.92
N ARG A 292 -32.45 19.46 2.04
CA ARG A 292 -33.72 19.56 1.31
C ARG A 292 -33.51 19.81 -0.18
N THR A 293 -32.35 20.30 -0.58
CA THR A 293 -32.00 20.53 -1.98
C THR A 293 -31.28 19.35 -2.62
N MET A 294 -30.87 18.36 -1.83
CA MET A 294 -30.10 17.19 -2.32
C MET A 294 -30.97 15.96 -2.45
N HIS A 295 -30.70 15.14 -3.45
CA HIS A 295 -31.14 13.76 -3.48
C HIS A 295 -30.03 12.86 -2.92
N ILE A 296 -30.38 12.04 -1.93
CA ILE A 296 -29.42 11.22 -1.19
C ILE A 296 -29.53 9.77 -1.67
N TYR A 297 -28.37 9.13 -1.84
CA TYR A 297 -28.21 7.73 -2.24
C TYR A 297 -27.17 7.05 -1.36
N GLY A 298 -27.21 5.73 -1.30
CA GLY A 298 -26.22 4.97 -0.57
C GLY A 298 -25.76 3.74 -1.32
N ALA A 299 -24.63 3.20 -0.90
CA ALA A 299 -24.12 1.93 -1.40
C ALA A 299 -23.40 1.15 -0.30
N SER A 300 -23.37 -0.18 -0.44
CA SER A 300 -22.66 -1.06 0.47
C SER A 300 -21.83 -2.08 -0.28
N ASP A 301 -20.60 -2.22 0.16
CA ASP A 301 -19.75 -3.37 -0.09
C ASP A 301 -19.62 -4.19 1.20
N TYR A 302 -20.00 -5.48 1.15
CA TYR A 302 -20.00 -6.36 2.31
C TYR A 302 -18.87 -7.36 2.28
N ALA A 303 -18.04 -7.40 3.33
CA ALA A 303 -17.07 -8.47 3.56
C ALA A 303 -17.69 -9.68 4.27
N LEU A 304 -17.14 -10.89 3.97
CA LEU A 304 -17.66 -12.18 4.49
C LEU A 304 -17.00 -12.63 5.81
N THR A 305 -15.88 -12.03 6.23
CA THR A 305 -15.02 -12.61 7.26
C THR A 305 -14.96 -11.79 8.54
N ASP A 306 -15.22 -12.44 9.66
CA ASP A 306 -14.92 -11.94 11.00
C ASP A 306 -13.40 -12.12 11.27
N GLY A 307 -12.66 -11.00 11.37
CA GLY A 307 -11.30 -11.01 11.92
C GLY A 307 -10.17 -11.40 10.96
N GLY A 308 -9.80 -10.49 10.03
CA GLY A 308 -8.61 -10.60 9.20
C GLY A 308 -8.89 -10.74 7.71
N GLY A 309 -9.52 -9.75 7.09
CA GLY A 309 -9.87 -9.72 5.68
C GLY A 309 -10.26 -8.32 5.25
N ASP A 310 -11.14 -8.26 4.28
CA ASP A 310 -11.70 -7.03 3.74
C ASP A 310 -12.66 -6.36 4.73
N PHE A 311 -12.93 -5.07 4.52
CA PHE A 311 -13.83 -4.28 5.35
C PHE A 311 -15.23 -4.25 4.73
N THR A 312 -16.27 -4.31 5.56
CA THR A 312 -17.60 -3.88 5.13
C THR A 312 -17.63 -2.36 5.10
N VAL A 313 -18.04 -1.80 3.98
CA VAL A 313 -18.14 -0.35 3.76
C VAL A 313 -19.56 0.04 3.35
N HIS A 314 -20.09 1.06 4.02
CA HIS A 314 -21.32 1.75 3.63
C HIS A 314 -20.98 3.19 3.35
N VAL A 315 -21.40 3.70 2.20
CA VAL A 315 -21.23 5.11 1.81
C VAL A 315 -22.59 5.77 1.58
N VAL A 316 -22.69 7.02 1.97
CA VAL A 316 -23.87 7.87 1.71
C VAL A 316 -23.42 9.08 0.93
N VAL A 317 -24.05 9.32 -0.22
CA VAL A 317 -23.75 10.46 -1.08
C VAL A 317 -25.00 11.31 -1.33
N GLY A 318 -24.77 12.61 -1.50
CA GLY A 318 -25.80 13.58 -1.89
C GLY A 318 -25.49 14.18 -3.25
N LEU A 319 -26.50 14.32 -4.10
CA LEU A 319 -26.41 14.98 -5.39
C LEU A 319 -27.18 16.28 -5.35
N THR A 320 -26.48 17.40 -5.58
CA THR A 320 -27.08 18.76 -5.56
C THR A 320 -27.83 19.08 -6.86
N PRO A 321 -28.60 20.20 -6.92
CA PRO A 321 -29.22 20.66 -8.17
C PRO A 321 -28.20 20.97 -9.27
N GLU A 322 -27.00 21.40 -8.91
CA GLU A 322 -25.87 21.68 -9.82
C GLU A 322 -25.20 20.38 -10.28
N ASN A 323 -25.73 19.24 -9.84
CA ASN A 323 -25.17 17.94 -10.13
C ASN A 323 -23.77 17.70 -9.48
N ASP A 324 -23.46 18.34 -8.33
CA ASP A 324 -22.26 18.06 -7.56
C ASP A 324 -22.46 16.88 -6.61
N LEU A 325 -21.45 16.01 -6.52
CA LEU A 325 -21.48 14.79 -5.71
C LEU A 325 -20.77 15.00 -4.37
N TYR A 326 -21.52 14.89 -3.29
CA TYR A 326 -21.04 15.02 -1.92
C TYR A 326 -21.00 13.66 -1.22
N LEU A 327 -19.87 13.24 -0.68
CA LEU A 327 -19.79 12.14 0.27
C LEU A 327 -20.25 12.70 1.63
N LEU A 328 -21.41 12.28 2.11
CA LEU A 328 -22.01 12.80 3.32
C LEU A 328 -21.59 12.01 4.56
N ASP A 329 -21.49 10.68 4.41
CA ASP A 329 -21.18 9.78 5.51
C ASP A 329 -20.53 8.49 5.01
N MET A 330 -19.75 7.85 5.88
CA MET A 330 -19.14 6.56 5.60
C MET A 330 -18.97 5.75 6.89
N TRP A 331 -19.41 4.51 6.85
CA TRP A 331 -19.11 3.51 7.85
C TRP A 331 -18.21 2.44 7.25
N ARG A 332 -17.07 2.13 7.92
CA ARG A 332 -16.09 1.14 7.46
C ARG A 332 -15.53 0.38 8.64
N ARG A 333 -15.81 -0.92 8.73
CA ARG A 333 -15.30 -1.78 9.81
C ARG A 333 -15.18 -3.24 9.35
N GLN A 334 -14.29 -3.96 10.01
CA GLN A 334 -14.33 -5.42 10.06
C GLN A 334 -15.29 -5.77 11.20
N ALA A 335 -16.47 -6.24 10.87
CA ALA A 335 -17.54 -6.51 11.83
C ALA A 335 -18.39 -7.68 11.37
N ASP A 336 -19.09 -8.31 12.33
CA ASP A 336 -20.05 -9.34 12.01
C ASP A 336 -21.22 -8.82 11.16
N SER A 337 -21.93 -9.74 10.53
CA SER A 337 -23.05 -9.42 9.66
C SER A 337 -24.18 -8.67 10.37
N ALA A 338 -24.40 -8.91 11.66
CA ALA A 338 -25.47 -8.24 12.41
C ALA A 338 -25.11 -6.77 12.65
N THR A 339 -23.90 -6.51 13.09
CA THR A 339 -23.35 -5.15 13.28
C THR A 339 -23.33 -4.37 11.96
N SER A 340 -22.91 -4.99 10.87
CA SER A 340 -22.88 -4.38 9.55
C SER A 340 -24.29 -4.01 9.04
N VAL A 341 -25.27 -4.90 9.21
CA VAL A 341 -26.67 -4.64 8.82
C VAL A 341 -27.30 -3.56 9.69
N ASP A 342 -26.99 -3.53 10.99
CA ASP A 342 -27.52 -2.49 11.88
C ASP A 342 -26.92 -1.12 11.53
N ALA A 343 -25.62 -1.03 11.23
CA ALA A 343 -24.99 0.21 10.76
C ALA A 343 -25.63 0.72 9.44
N PHE A 344 -25.86 -0.19 8.48
CA PHE A 344 -26.61 0.16 7.27
C PHE A 344 -27.99 0.76 7.57
N LEU A 345 -28.76 0.15 8.47
CA LEU A 345 -30.09 0.66 8.82
C LEU A 345 -30.04 1.98 9.61
N ASP A 346 -28.99 2.21 10.39
CA ASP A 346 -28.77 3.50 11.05
C ASP A 346 -28.54 4.62 10.04
N LEU A 347 -27.68 4.38 9.03
CA LEU A 347 -27.46 5.33 7.94
C LEU A 347 -28.74 5.60 7.13
N VAL A 348 -29.52 4.54 6.84
CA VAL A 348 -30.82 4.69 6.15
C VAL A 348 -31.79 5.55 6.96
N ARG A 349 -31.86 5.35 8.27
CA ARG A 349 -32.75 6.12 9.16
C ARG A 349 -32.32 7.59 9.26
N GLU A 350 -31.02 7.83 9.35
CA GLU A 350 -30.44 9.15 9.50
C GLU A 350 -30.56 9.96 8.20
N TRP A 351 -30.11 9.36 7.09
CA TRP A 351 -29.96 10.06 5.82
C TRP A 351 -31.19 9.98 4.91
N ARG A 352 -32.06 8.99 5.11
CA ARG A 352 -33.30 8.75 4.31
C ARG A 352 -33.01 8.74 2.80
N PRO A 353 -32.10 7.89 2.31
CA PRO A 353 -31.75 7.85 0.91
C PRO A 353 -32.90 7.40 0.03
N LEU A 354 -32.95 7.92 -1.20
CA LEU A 354 -33.93 7.52 -2.23
C LEU A 354 -33.69 6.10 -2.73
N GLY A 355 -32.42 5.68 -2.77
CA GLY A 355 -32.01 4.35 -3.20
C GLY A 355 -30.72 3.90 -2.54
N TRP A 356 -30.53 2.58 -2.51
CA TRP A 356 -29.34 1.94 -1.96
C TRP A 356 -28.87 0.82 -2.86
N SER A 357 -27.56 0.85 -3.21
CA SER A 357 -26.93 -0.08 -4.13
C SER A 357 -26.04 -1.07 -3.39
N TRP A 358 -25.98 -2.30 -3.84
CA TRP A 358 -25.08 -3.32 -3.38
C TRP A 358 -24.74 -4.36 -4.45
N GLU A 359 -23.68 -5.11 -4.22
CA GLU A 359 -23.32 -6.20 -5.12
C GLU A 359 -24.34 -7.35 -5.07
N SER A 360 -24.62 -7.95 -6.23
CA SER A 360 -25.37 -9.21 -6.32
C SER A 360 -24.39 -10.38 -6.18
N GLY A 361 -24.59 -11.26 -5.22
CA GLY A 361 -23.73 -12.40 -5.00
C GLY A 361 -24.18 -13.29 -3.85
N GLN A 362 -23.34 -14.26 -3.48
CA GLN A 362 -23.65 -15.20 -2.39
C GLN A 362 -23.86 -14.48 -1.04
N ILE A 363 -23.10 -13.41 -0.79
CA ILE A 363 -23.20 -12.61 0.43
C ILE A 363 -24.59 -12.01 0.54
N ARG A 364 -25.07 -11.38 -0.54
CA ARG A 364 -26.41 -10.79 -0.58
C ARG A 364 -27.51 -11.84 -0.42
N ALA A 365 -27.35 -12.99 -1.05
CA ALA A 365 -28.32 -14.09 -0.92
C ALA A 365 -28.39 -14.57 0.55
N ALA A 366 -27.27 -14.68 1.22
CA ALA A 366 -27.20 -15.07 2.63
C ALA A 366 -27.76 -14.01 3.58
N LEU A 367 -27.42 -12.74 3.38
CA LEU A 367 -27.84 -11.62 4.25
C LEU A 367 -29.26 -11.14 3.96
N GLY A 368 -29.80 -11.36 2.78
CA GLY A 368 -31.10 -10.83 2.33
C GLY A 368 -32.27 -11.11 3.29
N PRO A 369 -32.48 -12.34 3.76
CA PRO A 369 -33.51 -12.65 4.74
C PRO A 369 -33.33 -11.91 6.07
N TYR A 370 -32.09 -11.81 6.55
CA TYR A 370 -31.76 -11.12 7.80
C TYR A 370 -31.98 -9.60 7.68
N ILE A 371 -31.56 -8.98 6.57
CA ILE A 371 -31.82 -7.57 6.30
C ILE A 371 -33.32 -7.29 6.31
N LYS A 372 -34.13 -8.09 5.63
CA LYS A 372 -35.61 -7.94 5.62
C LYS A 372 -36.22 -8.05 7.00
N LEU A 373 -35.74 -8.98 7.83
CA LEU A 373 -36.18 -9.12 9.22
C LEU A 373 -35.84 -7.87 10.03
N ARG A 374 -34.61 -7.39 9.96
CA ARG A 374 -34.14 -6.21 10.69
C ARG A 374 -34.85 -4.93 10.23
N GLN A 375 -35.10 -4.78 8.92
CA GLN A 375 -35.91 -3.67 8.37
C GLN A 375 -37.30 -3.61 9.02
N ARG A 376 -37.97 -4.76 9.14
CA ARG A 376 -39.27 -4.85 9.80
C ARG A 376 -39.22 -4.51 11.29
N GLN A 377 -38.22 -5.07 12.01
CA GLN A 377 -38.02 -4.82 13.44
C GLN A 377 -37.76 -3.34 13.73
N ARG A 378 -37.00 -2.66 12.88
CA ARG A 378 -36.59 -1.26 13.05
C ARG A 378 -37.51 -0.27 12.32
N ASN A 379 -38.51 -0.77 11.60
CA ASN A 379 -39.41 0.01 10.75
C ASN A 379 -38.61 0.98 9.81
N THR A 380 -37.54 0.48 9.20
CA THR A 380 -36.60 1.27 8.39
C THR A 380 -36.44 0.61 7.03
N TYR A 381 -36.84 1.29 5.97
CA TYR A 381 -36.86 0.76 4.61
C TYR A 381 -36.22 1.72 3.63
N VAL A 382 -35.63 1.17 2.58
CA VAL A 382 -35.09 1.90 1.45
C VAL A 382 -35.23 1.08 0.17
N ALA A 383 -35.44 1.75 -0.95
CA ALA A 383 -35.43 1.09 -2.27
C ALA A 383 -34.00 0.56 -2.54
N THR A 384 -33.89 -0.69 -3.01
CA THR A 384 -32.60 -1.33 -3.17
C THR A 384 -32.39 -1.82 -4.60
N GLU A 385 -31.18 -1.59 -5.12
CA GLU A 385 -30.74 -2.07 -6.43
C GLU A 385 -29.49 -2.96 -6.27
N THR A 386 -29.37 -3.99 -7.11
CA THR A 386 -28.26 -4.95 -7.06
C THR A 386 -27.52 -4.99 -8.37
N PHE A 387 -26.18 -5.01 -8.30
CA PHE A 387 -25.29 -5.05 -9.45
C PHE A 387 -24.45 -6.33 -9.47
N PRO A 388 -24.22 -6.93 -10.64
CA PRO A 388 -23.40 -8.15 -10.72
C PRO A 388 -21.93 -7.88 -10.43
N THR A 389 -21.30 -8.77 -9.68
CA THR A 389 -19.87 -8.75 -9.31
C THR A 389 -18.97 -9.17 -10.49
N LYS A 390 -19.45 -9.15 -11.73
CA LYS A 390 -18.69 -9.63 -12.91
C LYS A 390 -17.81 -8.53 -13.48
N GLY A 391 -16.54 -8.82 -13.73
CA GLY A 391 -15.57 -7.94 -14.40
C GLY A 391 -14.47 -7.41 -13.49
N ASP A 392 -13.51 -6.73 -14.12
CA ASP A 392 -12.39 -6.09 -13.44
C ASP A 392 -12.90 -4.94 -12.53
N LYS A 393 -12.36 -4.85 -11.32
CA LYS A 393 -12.66 -3.78 -10.34
C LYS A 393 -12.42 -2.40 -10.93
N ALA A 394 -11.33 -2.22 -11.70
CA ALA A 394 -11.03 -0.97 -12.36
C ALA A 394 -12.11 -0.57 -13.39
N ILE A 395 -12.72 -1.54 -14.10
CA ILE A 395 -13.83 -1.28 -15.01
C ILE A 395 -15.07 -0.81 -14.24
N ARG A 396 -15.38 -1.44 -13.10
CA ARG A 396 -16.53 -1.05 -12.27
C ARG A 396 -16.39 0.35 -11.67
N ALA A 397 -15.15 0.74 -11.34
CA ALA A 397 -14.82 2.06 -10.81
C ALA A 397 -14.73 3.17 -11.88
N GLN A 398 -14.81 2.86 -13.19
CA GLN A 398 -14.67 3.87 -14.25
C GLN A 398 -15.74 4.97 -14.20
N SER A 399 -16.97 4.63 -13.87
CA SER A 399 -18.07 5.62 -13.82
C SER A 399 -17.84 6.65 -12.71
N ILE A 400 -17.48 6.21 -11.49
CA ILE A 400 -17.16 7.13 -10.40
C ILE A 400 -15.87 7.90 -10.68
N ARG A 401 -14.87 7.27 -11.33
CA ARG A 401 -13.66 7.94 -11.81
C ARG A 401 -13.98 9.08 -12.77
N GLY A 402 -14.78 8.79 -13.80
CA GLY A 402 -15.21 9.80 -14.78
C GLY A 402 -15.94 10.97 -14.11
N ARG A 403 -16.79 10.66 -13.14
CA ARG A 403 -17.52 11.66 -12.35
C ARG A 403 -16.58 12.54 -11.53
N MET A 404 -15.62 11.92 -10.82
CA MET A 404 -14.63 12.66 -10.03
C MET A 404 -13.73 13.53 -10.90
N ALA A 405 -13.36 13.05 -12.09
CA ALA A 405 -12.52 13.79 -13.03
C ALA A 405 -13.20 15.04 -13.59
N THR A 406 -14.53 15.03 -13.79
CA THR A 406 -15.29 16.15 -14.34
C THR A 406 -15.79 17.11 -13.27
N GLY A 407 -16.41 16.63 -12.20
CA GLY A 407 -17.03 17.42 -11.15
C GLY A 407 -16.31 17.43 -9.81
N GLY A 408 -15.44 16.45 -9.57
CA GLY A 408 -14.85 16.17 -8.27
C GLY A 408 -15.79 15.38 -7.35
N LEU A 409 -15.22 14.92 -6.23
CA LEU A 409 -15.96 14.38 -5.10
C LEU A 409 -15.77 15.32 -3.92
N PHE A 410 -16.87 15.88 -3.43
CA PHE A 410 -16.82 16.75 -2.25
C PHE A 410 -16.86 15.88 -0.97
N VAL A 411 -15.91 16.09 -0.07
CA VAL A 411 -15.76 15.31 1.18
C VAL A 411 -15.67 16.25 2.38
N PRO A 412 -16.16 15.83 3.57
CA PRO A 412 -16.09 16.68 4.76
C PRO A 412 -14.63 16.88 5.18
N GLN A 413 -14.24 18.13 5.45
CA GLN A 413 -12.84 18.47 5.76
C GLN A 413 -12.32 17.82 7.04
N HIS A 414 -13.18 17.58 8.02
CA HIS A 414 -12.82 17.06 9.35
C HIS A 414 -13.41 15.67 9.64
N ALA A 415 -13.76 14.89 8.60
CA ALA A 415 -14.27 13.55 8.82
C ALA A 415 -13.17 12.59 9.27
N GLU A 416 -13.44 11.78 10.27
CA GLU A 416 -12.51 10.75 10.77
C GLU A 416 -12.08 9.75 9.68
N PHE A 417 -12.94 9.49 8.71
CA PHE A 417 -12.67 8.58 7.61
C PHE A 417 -11.83 9.19 6.48
N LEU A 418 -11.59 10.50 6.47
CA LEU A 418 -10.91 11.18 5.36
C LEU A 418 -9.49 10.65 5.06
N PRO A 419 -8.63 10.34 6.05
CA PRO A 419 -7.31 9.78 5.79
C PRO A 419 -7.38 8.42 5.09
N VAL A 420 -8.28 7.55 5.53
CA VAL A 420 -8.47 6.21 4.95
C VAL A 420 -9.05 6.30 3.54
N LEU A 421 -10.06 7.13 3.33
CA LEU A 421 -10.63 7.41 2.00
C LEU A 421 -9.56 7.85 0.99
N LYS A 422 -8.74 8.84 1.37
CA LYS A 422 -7.64 9.32 0.52
C LYS A 422 -6.64 8.20 0.21
N THR A 423 -6.26 7.43 1.22
CA THR A 423 -5.30 6.34 1.05
C THR A 423 -5.81 5.29 0.06
N GLU A 424 -7.05 4.80 0.21
CA GLU A 424 -7.61 3.80 -0.70
C GLU A 424 -7.83 4.34 -2.11
N LEU A 425 -8.41 5.53 -2.28
CA LEU A 425 -8.59 6.14 -3.60
C LEU A 425 -7.27 6.35 -4.34
N LEU A 426 -6.25 6.90 -3.66
CA LEU A 426 -4.99 7.25 -4.31
C LEU A 426 -4.07 6.03 -4.54
N SER A 427 -4.28 4.93 -3.81
CA SER A 427 -3.54 3.68 -4.02
C SER A 427 -4.23 2.71 -4.97
N PHE A 428 -5.48 2.96 -5.37
CA PHE A 428 -6.23 2.06 -6.27
C PHE A 428 -5.64 2.08 -7.70
N PRO A 429 -5.55 0.92 -8.41
CA PRO A 429 -6.07 -0.40 -8.05
C PRO A 429 -5.11 -1.29 -7.25
N ALA A 430 -3.94 -0.84 -6.89
CA ALA A 430 -2.87 -1.66 -6.31
C ALA A 430 -2.78 -1.58 -4.77
N GLY A 431 -3.67 -0.83 -4.13
CA GLY A 431 -3.76 -0.74 -2.69
C GLY A 431 -4.07 -2.10 -2.04
N LYS A 432 -3.67 -2.26 -0.78
CA LYS A 432 -3.99 -3.46 0.02
C LYS A 432 -5.49 -3.64 0.23
N HIS A 433 -6.22 -2.54 0.30
CA HIS A 433 -7.67 -2.47 0.49
C HIS A 433 -8.26 -1.58 -0.58
N ASP A 434 -9.40 -1.97 -1.13
CA ASP A 434 -10.15 -1.26 -2.16
C ASP A 434 -11.67 -1.24 -1.88
N ASP A 435 -12.07 -1.58 -0.66
CA ASP A 435 -13.44 -1.73 -0.23
C ASP A 435 -14.25 -0.42 -0.38
N ILE A 436 -13.61 0.73 -0.10
CA ILE A 436 -14.23 2.06 -0.30
C ILE A 436 -14.42 2.34 -1.79
N VAL A 437 -13.45 1.95 -2.63
CA VAL A 437 -13.54 2.13 -4.08
C VAL A 437 -14.65 1.26 -4.66
N ASP A 438 -14.81 0.02 -4.18
CA ASP A 438 -15.90 -0.87 -4.59
C ASP A 438 -17.27 -0.28 -4.19
N ALA A 439 -17.43 0.23 -2.97
CA ALA A 439 -18.65 0.91 -2.54
C ALA A 439 -18.97 2.18 -3.36
N LEU A 440 -17.95 3.02 -3.64
CA LEU A 440 -18.10 4.19 -4.51
C LEU A 440 -18.34 3.80 -5.97
N GLY A 441 -17.78 2.68 -6.42
CA GLY A 441 -18.03 2.11 -7.74
C GLY A 441 -19.51 1.74 -7.95
N LEU A 442 -20.19 1.24 -6.91
CA LEU A 442 -21.62 0.99 -6.93
C LEU A 442 -22.44 2.29 -7.07
N ILE A 443 -22.01 3.37 -6.39
CA ILE A 443 -22.57 4.71 -6.65
C ILE A 443 -22.36 5.10 -8.12
N GLY A 444 -21.14 4.88 -8.65
CA GLY A 444 -20.82 5.15 -10.05
C GLY A 444 -21.75 4.45 -11.03
N GLN A 445 -22.17 3.22 -10.74
CA GLN A 445 -23.08 2.44 -11.62
C GLN A 445 -24.53 2.96 -11.67
N ILE A 446 -24.94 3.74 -10.67
CA ILE A 446 -26.27 4.34 -10.64
C ILE A 446 -26.29 5.82 -11.04
N LEU A 447 -25.12 6.43 -11.31
CA LEU A 447 -25.01 7.87 -11.60
C LEU A 447 -25.98 8.34 -12.71
N ASP A 448 -26.10 7.56 -13.78
CA ASP A 448 -26.99 7.90 -14.91
C ASP A 448 -28.49 7.82 -14.57
N ARG A 449 -28.83 7.19 -13.43
CA ARG A 449 -30.21 7.03 -12.92
C ARG A 449 -30.50 7.93 -11.73
N MET A 450 -29.45 8.52 -11.15
CA MET A 450 -29.59 9.48 -10.06
C MET A 450 -30.19 10.77 -10.60
N SER A 451 -31.23 11.23 -9.96
CA SER A 451 -31.79 12.55 -10.26
C SER A 451 -31.10 13.60 -9.42
N PRO A 452 -30.65 14.73 -10.00
CA PRO A 452 -30.15 15.87 -9.23
C PRO A 452 -31.23 16.37 -8.24
N GLY A 453 -30.77 16.95 -7.13
CA GLY A 453 -31.64 17.62 -6.19
C GLY A 453 -32.41 18.79 -6.83
N HIS A 454 -33.31 19.37 -6.09
CA HIS A 454 -34.12 20.51 -6.56
C HIS A 454 -33.79 21.77 -5.75
N PRO A 455 -33.68 22.96 -6.39
CA PRO A 455 -33.63 24.23 -5.66
C PRO A 455 -34.84 24.35 -4.73
N LEU A 456 -34.64 24.96 -3.58
CA LEU A 456 -35.79 25.29 -2.73
C LEU A 456 -36.68 26.23 -3.50
N GLU A 457 -37.93 25.81 -3.78
CA GLU A 457 -38.92 26.78 -4.24
C GLU A 457 -39.10 27.84 -3.16
N PRO A 458 -39.05 29.15 -3.50
CA PRO A 458 -39.37 30.18 -2.55
C PRO A 458 -40.76 29.88 -1.98
N ASP A 459 -40.94 30.04 -0.68
CA ASP A 459 -42.20 29.78 0.01
C ASP A 459 -43.34 30.47 -0.77
N LYS A 460 -44.07 29.69 -1.55
CA LYS A 460 -45.29 30.20 -2.17
C LYS A 460 -46.19 30.57 -1.01
N PRO A 461 -46.65 31.82 -0.93
CA PRO A 461 -47.52 32.21 0.15
C PRO A 461 -48.67 31.17 0.20
N ARG A 462 -48.81 30.51 1.33
CA ARG A 462 -49.90 29.52 1.51
C ARG A 462 -51.19 30.17 1.03
N PRO A 463 -51.93 29.51 0.16
CA PRO A 463 -53.22 30.09 -0.24
C PRO A 463 -53.96 30.41 1.06
N LYS A 464 -54.34 31.68 1.22
CA LYS A 464 -55.14 32.08 2.39
C LYS A 464 -56.29 31.08 2.46
N VAL A 465 -56.30 30.26 3.50
CA VAL A 465 -57.47 29.45 3.83
C VAL A 465 -58.56 30.47 4.05
N LEU A 466 -59.47 30.57 3.10
CA LEU A 466 -60.65 31.42 3.26
C LEU A 466 -61.37 30.85 4.47
N SER A 467 -61.33 31.57 5.59
CA SER A 467 -62.10 31.23 6.76
C SER A 467 -63.57 31.28 6.32
N PHE A 468 -64.23 30.13 6.43
CA PHE A 468 -65.65 30.03 6.15
C PHE A 468 -66.38 30.75 7.26
N GLU A 469 -66.79 31.99 7.05
CA GLU A 469 -67.75 32.64 7.90
C GLU A 469 -69.16 32.10 7.46
N PRO A 470 -69.89 31.38 8.31
CA PRO A 470 -71.25 30.94 7.98
C PRO A 470 -72.13 32.14 7.70
N GLY A 471 -72.57 32.31 6.47
CA GLY A 471 -73.51 33.33 6.10
C GLY A 471 -73.10 34.36 5.03
N LYS A 472 -71.92 34.28 4.46
CA LYS A 472 -71.46 35.24 3.43
C LYS A 472 -71.01 34.65 2.08
N THR A 473 -71.50 33.49 1.68
CA THR A 473 -71.24 33.02 0.30
C THR A 473 -72.50 33.15 -0.51
N THR A 474 -72.51 34.05 -1.46
CA THR A 474 -73.54 34.19 -2.49
C THR A 474 -73.34 33.30 -3.72
N LEU A 475 -72.31 32.43 -3.68
CA LEU A 475 -72.00 31.52 -4.78
C LEU A 475 -72.62 30.14 -4.51
N THR A 476 -73.37 29.64 -5.48
CA THR A 476 -73.84 28.25 -5.49
C THR A 476 -72.74 27.28 -5.74
N LEU A 477 -72.92 25.99 -5.39
CA LEU A 477 -71.88 24.92 -5.65
C LEU A 477 -71.55 24.85 -7.16
N THR A 478 -72.47 25.14 -8.03
CA THR A 478 -72.29 25.17 -9.49
C THR A 478 -71.32 26.30 -9.90
N GLU A 479 -71.52 27.49 -9.34
CA GLU A 479 -70.60 28.65 -9.59
C GLU A 479 -69.21 28.42 -9.06
N LEU A 480 -69.03 27.73 -7.92
CA LEU A 480 -67.77 27.30 -7.39
C LEU A 480 -67.02 26.29 -8.28
N PHE A 481 -67.78 25.35 -8.87
CA PHE A 481 -67.19 24.39 -9.84
C PHE A 481 -66.80 25.10 -11.14
N GLU A 482 -67.58 26.04 -11.66
CA GLU A 482 -67.22 26.81 -12.84
C GLU A 482 -66.04 27.72 -12.66
N GLU A 483 -65.86 28.29 -11.48
CA GLU A 483 -64.67 29.12 -11.14
C GLU A 483 -63.41 28.28 -10.97
N ASN A 484 -63.55 27.06 -10.45
CA ASN A 484 -62.45 26.10 -10.36
C ASN A 484 -62.01 25.59 -11.75
N GLU A 485 -62.96 25.31 -12.65
CA GLU A 485 -62.68 24.96 -14.05
C GLU A 485 -62.02 26.10 -14.82
N ARG A 486 -62.38 27.33 -14.59
CA ARG A 486 -61.76 28.52 -15.20
C ARG A 486 -60.33 28.70 -14.69
N ARG A 487 -60.06 28.40 -13.43
CA ARG A 487 -58.69 28.41 -12.87
C ARG A 487 -57.83 27.29 -13.46
N TYR A 488 -58.35 26.10 -13.63
CA TYR A 488 -57.64 24.98 -14.25
C TYR A 488 -57.33 25.27 -15.73
N LYS A 489 -58.23 25.82 -16.49
CA LYS A 489 -58.00 26.20 -17.89
C LYS A 489 -56.95 27.33 -18.03
N ARG A 490 -56.84 28.26 -17.10
CA ARG A 490 -55.77 29.28 -17.09
C ARG A 490 -54.38 28.72 -16.76
N SER A 491 -54.27 27.66 -15.95
CA SER A 491 -53.01 27.01 -15.60
C SER A 491 -52.44 26.14 -16.73
N SER A 492 -53.28 25.63 -17.62
CA SER A 492 -52.85 24.79 -18.74
C SER A 492 -52.31 25.57 -19.96
N TYR A 493 -52.50 26.89 -20.02
CA TYR A 493 -52.01 27.75 -21.11
C TYR A 493 -50.64 28.42 -20.81
N GLN A 494 -50.03 28.16 -19.66
CA GLN A 494 -48.69 28.66 -19.33
C GLN A 494 -47.61 27.60 -19.41
N ARG A 495 -47.87 26.44 -20.04
CA ARG A 495 -46.88 25.42 -20.36
C ARG A 495 -46.89 25.14 -21.85
N ILE A 496 -46.34 26.05 -22.65
CA ILE A 496 -45.72 25.80 -23.95
C ILE A 496 -44.38 26.53 -23.93
#